data_863afd0baeee8d96ded3087bb0588088
#
_entry.id   863afd0baeee8d96ded3087bb0588088
#
_cell.length_a   1.000
_cell.length_b   1.000
_cell.length_c   1.000
_cell.angle_alpha   90.00
_cell.angle_beta   90.00
_cell.angle_gamma   90.00
#
_symmetry.space_group_name_H-M   'P 1'
#
loop_
_entity.id
_entity.type
_entity.pdbx_description
1 polymer ?
#
loop_
_entity_poly.entity_id
_entity_poly.type
_entity_poly.pdbx_seq_one_letter_code
_entity_poly.pdbx_strand_id
1 'polypeptide(L)'
;MTMAKTVADLDLDDEHMTIGIDDSIAEASGRLLTMTGGILVVLDGNSKTKGVIGHRQFLKALSENVDANSSKCSEWMEMDFLEVQLSDTLKSVLSEVQKRAPQAVVAVDSNGEFAGYFSPSDYQEANSLVNSLKN
;
A
#
# COMPACT_ATOMS: atom_id res chain seq x y z
N MET A 1 -24.84 -5.60 21.28
CA MET A 1 -24.70 -5.19 19.86
C MET A 1 -23.25 -5.28 19.44
N THR A 2 -22.99 -6.04 18.39
CA THR A 2 -21.61 -6.22 17.91
C THR A 2 -21.25 -5.08 16.97
N MET A 3 -20.18 -4.34 17.27
CA MET A 3 -19.69 -3.31 16.37
C MET A 3 -18.96 -3.94 15.21
N ALA A 4 -19.17 -3.40 14.02
CA ALA A 4 -18.46 -3.85 12.82
C ALA A 4 -16.97 -3.56 12.99
N LYS A 5 -16.12 -4.49 12.53
CA LYS A 5 -14.68 -4.28 12.49
C LYS A 5 -14.34 -3.31 11.37
N THR A 6 -13.37 -2.45 11.62
CA THR A 6 -12.92 -1.46 10.67
C THR A 6 -11.44 -1.68 10.31
N VAL A 7 -10.98 -0.95 9.31
CA VAL A 7 -9.58 -0.99 8.88
C VAL A 7 -8.65 -0.67 10.05
N ALA A 8 -9.05 0.24 10.94
CA ALA A 8 -8.24 0.63 12.11
C ALA A 8 -8.00 -0.52 13.10
N ASP A 9 -8.79 -1.58 13.03
CA ASP A 9 -8.62 -2.75 13.92
C ASP A 9 -7.49 -3.68 13.47
N LEU A 10 -6.89 -3.44 12.30
CA LEU A 10 -5.80 -4.24 11.78
C LEU A 10 -4.45 -3.59 12.09
N ASP A 11 -3.38 -4.42 12.09
CA ASP A 11 -2.02 -3.91 12.16
C ASP A 11 -1.56 -3.55 10.75
N LEU A 12 -1.51 -2.25 10.47
CA LEU A 12 -1.18 -1.74 9.13
C LEU A 12 0.26 -1.25 9.01
N ASP A 13 1.10 -1.52 10.01
CA ASP A 13 2.47 -1.02 10.08
C ASP A 13 3.51 -1.96 9.48
N ASP A 14 3.12 -3.18 9.14
CA ASP A 14 4.07 -4.18 8.63
C ASP A 14 4.06 -4.25 7.11
N GLU A 15 5.04 -4.97 6.57
CA GLU A 15 5.16 -5.31 5.14
C GLU A 15 5.26 -4.10 4.23
N HIS A 16 5.68 -2.93 4.76
CA HIS A 16 5.90 -1.76 3.91
C HIS A 16 6.89 -0.79 4.55
N MET A 17 7.43 0.07 3.70
CA MET A 17 8.15 1.29 4.08
C MET A 17 7.67 2.41 3.17
N THR A 18 7.97 3.64 3.54
CA THR A 18 7.61 4.80 2.72
C THR A 18 8.83 5.36 2.00
N ILE A 19 8.58 6.09 0.91
CA ILE A 19 9.61 6.78 0.14
C ILE A 19 8.97 8.04 -0.47
N GLY A 20 9.78 9.04 -0.79
CA GLY A 20 9.26 10.27 -1.38
C GLY A 20 9.19 10.22 -2.90
N ILE A 21 8.29 11.02 -3.47
CA ILE A 21 8.11 11.09 -4.93
C ILE A 21 9.38 11.55 -5.66
N ASP A 22 10.22 12.34 -5.00
CA ASP A 22 11.45 12.88 -5.59
C ASP A 22 12.70 12.06 -5.28
N ASP A 23 12.57 11.01 -4.48
CA ASP A 23 13.67 10.11 -4.17
C ASP A 23 13.99 9.24 -5.39
N SER A 24 15.26 8.84 -5.52
CA SER A 24 15.67 8.03 -6.66
C SER A 24 15.20 6.59 -6.51
N ILE A 25 15.03 5.90 -7.64
CA ILE A 25 14.69 4.48 -7.61
C ILE A 25 15.85 3.64 -7.07
N ALA A 26 17.10 4.14 -7.14
CA ALA A 26 18.23 3.48 -6.51
C ALA A 26 18.06 3.45 -4.99
N GLU A 27 17.69 4.59 -4.39
CA GLU A 27 17.40 4.65 -2.95
C GLU A 27 16.21 3.75 -2.60
N ALA A 28 15.17 3.80 -3.42
CA ALA A 28 13.98 2.97 -3.22
C ALA A 28 14.32 1.49 -3.22
N SER A 29 15.14 1.04 -4.17
CA SER A 29 15.54 -0.37 -4.24
C SER A 29 16.32 -0.79 -3.00
N GLY A 30 17.20 0.09 -2.50
CA GLY A 30 17.95 -0.17 -1.26
C GLY A 30 17.03 -0.33 -0.07
N ARG A 31 15.98 0.49 0.04
CA ARG A 31 14.99 0.35 1.12
C ARG A 31 14.22 -0.95 1.02
N LEU A 32 13.78 -1.29 -0.18
CA LEU A 32 13.02 -2.52 -0.38
C LEU A 32 13.84 -3.75 0.00
N LEU A 33 15.15 -3.71 -0.27
CA LEU A 33 16.05 -4.82 0.08
C LEU A 33 16.19 -5.04 1.58
N THR A 34 15.86 -4.05 2.41
CA THR A 34 15.90 -4.23 3.87
C THR A 34 14.72 -5.02 4.41
N MET A 35 13.71 -5.25 3.57
CA MET A 35 12.54 -6.05 3.93
C MET A 35 12.61 -7.41 3.26
N THR A 36 12.03 -8.42 3.90
CA THR A 36 11.93 -9.77 3.30
C THR A 36 10.79 -9.85 2.28
N GLY A 37 9.87 -8.93 2.33
CA GLY A 37 8.75 -8.84 1.40
C GLY A 37 8.08 -7.49 1.55
N GLY A 38 7.01 -7.27 0.83
CA GLY A 38 6.24 -6.04 0.95
C GLY A 38 6.51 -5.04 -0.17
N ILE A 39 6.11 -3.81 0.05
CA ILE A 39 6.19 -2.75 -0.95
C ILE A 39 6.65 -1.43 -0.32
N LEU A 40 6.98 -0.48 -1.19
CA LEU A 40 7.19 0.91 -0.80
C LEU A 40 5.97 1.73 -1.17
N VAL A 41 5.50 2.55 -0.24
CA VAL A 41 4.42 3.50 -0.48
C VAL A 41 5.04 4.86 -0.77
N VAL A 42 4.72 5.43 -1.92
CA VAL A 42 5.32 6.68 -2.40
C VAL A 42 4.45 7.84 -1.94
N LEU A 43 5.03 8.73 -1.15
CA LEU A 43 4.32 9.86 -0.55
C LEU A 43 4.86 11.19 -1.11
N ASP A 44 3.97 12.18 -1.20
CA ASP A 44 4.39 13.55 -1.49
C ASP A 44 4.76 14.31 -0.19
N GLY A 45 5.09 15.59 -0.30
CA GLY A 45 5.48 16.41 0.85
C GLY A 45 4.36 16.64 1.87
N ASN A 46 3.13 16.29 1.55
CA ASN A 46 1.96 16.43 2.42
C ASN A 46 1.48 15.09 2.97
N SER A 47 2.32 14.06 2.91
CA SER A 47 2.01 12.70 3.37
C SER A 47 0.84 12.05 2.62
N LYS A 48 0.58 12.49 1.39
CA LYS A 48 -0.45 11.90 0.53
C LYS A 48 0.17 10.77 -0.29
N THR A 49 -0.53 9.65 -0.37
CA THR A 49 -0.09 8.51 -1.20
C THR A 49 -0.24 8.86 -2.67
N LYS A 50 0.84 8.71 -3.43
CA LYS A 50 0.86 8.98 -4.86
C LYS A 50 0.98 7.71 -5.69
N GLY A 51 1.56 6.66 -5.13
CA GLY A 51 1.72 5.39 -5.80
C GLY A 51 2.40 4.39 -4.90
N VAL A 52 2.69 3.23 -5.46
CA VAL A 52 3.41 2.16 -4.77
C VAL A 52 4.51 1.62 -5.69
N ILE A 53 5.57 1.08 -5.07
CA ILE A 53 6.68 0.47 -5.82
C ILE A 53 6.98 -0.89 -5.22
N GLY A 54 6.95 -1.92 -6.06
CA GLY A 54 7.37 -3.26 -5.70
C GLY A 54 8.44 -3.75 -6.65
N HIS A 55 8.79 -5.02 -6.56
CA HIS A 55 9.83 -5.63 -7.40
C HIS A 55 9.56 -5.43 -8.90
N ARG A 56 8.29 -5.47 -9.31
CA ARG A 56 7.91 -5.35 -10.72
C ARG A 56 8.37 -4.02 -11.31
N GLN A 57 8.24 -2.91 -10.56
CA GLN A 57 8.65 -1.59 -11.04
C GLN A 57 10.16 -1.52 -11.24
N PHE A 58 10.94 -2.14 -10.36
CA PHE A 58 12.40 -2.17 -10.51
C PHE A 58 12.82 -3.03 -11.70
N LEU A 59 12.18 -4.17 -11.89
CA LEU A 59 12.47 -5.01 -13.06
C LEU A 59 12.15 -4.27 -14.35
N LYS A 60 11.05 -3.53 -14.38
CA LYS A 60 10.66 -2.74 -15.55
C LYS A 60 11.69 -1.65 -15.83
N ALA A 61 12.11 -0.92 -14.80
CA ALA A 61 13.13 0.13 -14.94
C ALA A 61 14.44 -0.45 -15.44
N LEU A 62 14.85 -1.60 -14.91
CA LEU A 62 16.07 -2.29 -15.34
C LEU A 62 15.97 -2.71 -16.81
N SER A 63 14.81 -3.24 -17.22
CA SER A 63 14.60 -3.69 -18.60
C SER A 63 14.68 -2.54 -19.60
N GLU A 64 14.35 -1.32 -19.17
CA GLU A 64 14.41 -0.13 -20.01
C GLU A 64 15.74 0.60 -19.87
N ASN A 65 16.67 0.04 -19.10
CA ASN A 65 18.04 0.51 -18.98
C ASN A 65 18.15 1.97 -18.49
N VAL A 66 17.28 2.35 -17.53
CA VAL A 66 17.27 3.70 -16.99
C VAL A 66 18.40 3.90 -15.98
N ASP A 67 18.82 5.15 -15.79
CA ASP A 67 19.75 5.49 -14.72
C ASP A 67 19.00 5.57 -13.40
N ALA A 68 19.24 4.58 -12.53
CA ALA A 68 18.53 4.45 -11.27
C ALA A 68 18.81 5.63 -10.32
N ASN A 69 19.97 6.29 -10.44
CA ASN A 69 20.33 7.41 -9.56
C ASN A 69 19.64 8.72 -9.95
N SER A 70 19.25 8.86 -11.23
CA SER A 70 18.60 10.07 -11.72
C SER A 70 17.10 9.90 -11.94
N SER A 71 16.59 8.66 -11.95
CA SER A 71 15.16 8.40 -12.13
C SER A 71 14.45 8.51 -10.78
N LYS A 72 13.32 9.20 -10.77
CA LYS A 72 12.55 9.45 -9.55
C LYS A 72 11.46 8.39 -9.35
N CYS A 73 11.12 8.16 -8.08
CA CYS A 73 10.02 7.25 -7.74
C CYS A 73 8.72 7.63 -8.43
N SER A 74 8.43 8.93 -8.57
CA SER A 74 7.21 9.40 -9.24
C SER A 74 7.12 8.96 -10.69
N GLU A 75 8.25 8.68 -11.33
CA GLU A 75 8.28 8.26 -12.74
C GLU A 75 8.00 6.76 -12.92
N TRP A 76 8.21 5.96 -11.88
CA TRP A 76 8.15 4.49 -11.96
C TRP A 76 7.11 3.85 -11.07
N MET A 77 6.47 4.62 -10.19
CA MET A 77 5.47 4.08 -9.27
C MET A 77 4.23 3.56 -10.00
N GLU A 78 3.59 2.57 -9.39
CA GLU A 78 2.29 2.07 -9.82
C GLU A 78 1.21 2.93 -9.18
N MET A 79 0.30 3.46 -9.99
CA MET A 79 -0.78 4.34 -9.51
C MET A 79 -2.11 3.61 -9.37
N ASP A 80 -2.17 2.33 -9.71
CA ASP A 80 -3.38 1.53 -9.52
C ASP A 80 -3.43 1.00 -8.09
N PHE A 81 -3.81 1.86 -7.17
CA PHE A 81 -3.99 1.49 -5.77
C PHE A 81 -5.35 2.02 -5.28
N LEU A 82 -5.89 1.33 -4.30
CA LEU A 82 -7.14 1.71 -3.65
C LEU A 82 -6.85 2.38 -2.32
N GLU A 83 -7.39 3.58 -2.09
CA GLU A 83 -7.34 4.23 -0.78
C GLU A 83 -8.60 3.89 0.00
N VAL A 84 -8.42 3.45 1.24
CA VAL A 84 -9.54 3.20 2.16
C VAL A 84 -9.35 4.03 3.41
N GLN A 85 -10.45 4.38 4.06
CA GLN A 85 -10.42 5.13 5.31
C GLN A 85 -10.20 4.17 6.47
N LEU A 86 -9.49 4.64 7.51
CA LEU A 86 -9.35 3.85 8.74
C LEU A 86 -10.73 3.48 9.32
N SER A 87 -11.72 4.33 9.11
CA SER A 87 -13.08 4.13 9.61
C SER A 87 -13.95 3.22 8.73
N ASP A 88 -13.47 2.84 7.55
CA ASP A 88 -14.22 1.96 6.66
C ASP A 88 -14.35 0.57 7.29
N THR A 89 -15.50 -0.08 7.09
CA THR A 89 -15.69 -1.44 7.58
C THR A 89 -14.89 -2.43 6.75
N LEU A 90 -14.38 -3.48 7.38
CA LEU A 90 -13.64 -4.51 6.68
C LEU A 90 -14.48 -5.14 5.58
N LYS A 91 -15.78 -5.33 5.83
CA LYS A 91 -16.68 -5.91 4.84
C LYS A 91 -16.73 -5.06 3.56
N SER A 92 -16.85 -3.74 3.71
CA SER A 92 -16.91 -2.84 2.55
C SER A 92 -15.57 -2.82 1.79
N VAL A 93 -14.46 -2.84 2.51
CA VAL A 93 -13.12 -2.85 1.90
C VAL A 93 -12.91 -4.14 1.11
N LEU A 94 -13.24 -5.30 1.69
CA LEU A 94 -13.10 -6.58 1.01
C LEU A 94 -13.94 -6.62 -0.28
N SER A 95 -15.14 -6.05 -0.24
CA SER A 95 -16.01 -5.96 -1.42
C SER A 95 -15.37 -5.09 -2.52
N GLU A 96 -14.81 -3.94 -2.15
CA GLU A 96 -14.15 -3.05 -3.11
C GLU A 96 -12.91 -3.70 -3.72
N VAL A 97 -12.10 -4.36 -2.91
CA VAL A 97 -10.89 -5.04 -3.38
C VAL A 97 -11.27 -6.12 -4.40
N GLN A 98 -12.33 -6.87 -4.11
CA GLN A 98 -12.78 -7.93 -5.01
C GLN A 98 -13.27 -7.38 -6.34
N LYS A 99 -13.99 -6.24 -6.31
CA LYS A 99 -14.54 -5.63 -7.54
C LYS A 99 -13.45 -4.97 -8.39
N ARG A 100 -12.51 -4.28 -7.77
CA ARG A 100 -11.54 -3.43 -8.48
C ARG A 100 -10.21 -4.13 -8.74
N ALA A 101 -9.90 -5.18 -7.96
CA ALA A 101 -8.63 -5.91 -8.05
C ALA A 101 -7.42 -4.96 -8.16
N PRO A 102 -7.25 -4.01 -7.21
CA PRO A 102 -6.15 -3.05 -7.29
C PRO A 102 -4.81 -3.73 -7.05
N GLN A 103 -3.73 -3.08 -7.49
CA GLN A 103 -2.38 -3.59 -7.27
C GLN A 103 -1.96 -3.47 -5.81
N ALA A 104 -2.54 -2.54 -5.07
CA ALA A 104 -2.27 -2.36 -3.65
C ALA A 104 -3.44 -1.64 -2.99
N VAL A 105 -3.52 -1.77 -1.67
CA VAL A 105 -4.54 -1.07 -0.87
C VAL A 105 -3.82 -0.33 0.24
N VAL A 106 -4.08 0.97 0.38
CA VAL A 106 -3.50 1.80 1.42
C VAL A 106 -4.60 2.43 2.25
N ALA A 107 -4.33 2.62 3.54
CA ALA A 107 -5.26 3.27 4.45
C ALA A 107 -4.87 4.72 4.62
N VAL A 108 -5.88 5.58 4.74
CA VAL A 108 -5.69 7.01 5.01
C VAL A 108 -6.52 7.41 6.21
N ASP A 109 -6.07 8.46 6.91
CA ASP A 109 -6.79 9.01 8.04
C ASP A 109 -7.87 10.01 7.57
N SER A 110 -8.53 10.68 8.50
CA SER A 110 -9.60 11.62 8.18
C SER A 110 -9.13 12.84 7.39
N ASN A 111 -7.82 13.11 7.40
CA ASN A 111 -7.21 14.20 6.62
C ASN A 111 -6.76 13.73 5.24
N GLY A 112 -6.94 12.46 4.91
CA GLY A 112 -6.48 11.88 3.65
C GLY A 112 -5.00 11.58 3.62
N GLU A 113 -4.31 11.64 4.76
CA GLU A 113 -2.88 11.34 4.84
C GLU A 113 -2.66 9.85 5.04
N PHE A 114 -1.53 9.36 4.52
CA PHE A 114 -1.20 7.95 4.61
C PHE A 114 -1.17 7.48 6.07
N ALA A 115 -1.89 6.41 6.35
CA ALA A 115 -2.00 5.85 7.70
C ALA A 115 -1.55 4.39 7.80
N GLY A 116 -1.34 3.71 6.68
CA GLY A 116 -0.85 2.34 6.70
C GLY A 116 -1.09 1.58 5.41
N TYR A 117 -0.48 0.41 5.31
CA TYR A 117 -0.58 -0.47 4.15
C TYR A 117 -1.44 -1.67 4.50
N PHE A 118 -2.45 -1.92 3.69
CA PHE A 118 -3.33 -3.07 3.82
C PHE A 118 -2.72 -4.23 3.02
N SER A 119 -1.93 -5.05 3.71
CA SER A 119 -1.14 -6.11 3.08
C SER A 119 -1.98 -7.34 2.75
N PRO A 120 -1.43 -8.29 1.96
CA PRO A 120 -2.10 -9.57 1.75
C PRO A 120 -2.40 -10.32 3.05
N SER A 121 -1.52 -10.21 4.07
CA SER A 121 -1.78 -10.79 5.38
C SER A 121 -2.98 -10.13 6.06
N ASP A 122 -3.09 -8.82 5.94
CA ASP A 122 -4.23 -8.06 6.45
C ASP A 122 -5.52 -8.47 5.75
N TYR A 123 -5.45 -8.71 4.45
CA TYR A 123 -6.60 -9.18 3.67
C TYR A 123 -7.10 -10.53 4.20
N GLN A 124 -6.18 -11.45 4.49
CA GLN A 124 -6.53 -12.76 5.03
C GLN A 124 -7.15 -12.63 6.42
N GLU A 125 -6.57 -11.78 7.27
CA GLU A 125 -7.09 -11.53 8.61
C GLU A 125 -8.47 -10.89 8.54
N ALA A 126 -8.67 -9.92 7.65
CA ALA A 126 -9.95 -9.27 7.45
C ALA A 126 -11.03 -10.26 7.02
N ASN A 127 -10.72 -11.15 6.09
CA ASN A 127 -11.63 -12.20 5.66
C ASN A 127 -12.03 -13.11 6.83
N SER A 128 -11.06 -13.49 7.66
CA SER A 128 -11.30 -14.33 8.83
C SER A 128 -12.24 -13.63 9.81
N LEU A 129 -11.97 -12.35 10.09
CA LEU A 129 -12.80 -11.57 11.01
C LEU A 129 -14.22 -11.39 10.51
N VAL A 130 -14.39 -11.08 9.23
CA VAL A 130 -15.73 -10.91 8.64
C VAL A 130 -16.49 -12.22 8.64
N ASN A 131 -15.84 -13.32 8.30
CA ASN A 131 -16.49 -14.64 8.28
C ASN A 131 -16.88 -15.10 9.68
N SER A 132 -16.05 -14.82 10.68
CA SER A 132 -16.40 -15.20 12.06
C SER A 132 -17.62 -14.42 12.58
N LEU A 133 -17.83 -13.20 12.09
CA LEU A 133 -18.99 -12.39 12.49
C LEU A 133 -20.30 -12.88 11.87
N LYS A 134 -20.24 -13.69 10.81
CA LYS A 134 -21.43 -14.25 10.15
C LYS A 134 -21.99 -15.47 10.88
N ASN A 135 -21.20 -16.04 11.75
CA ASN A 135 -21.60 -17.21 12.53
C ASN A 135 -22.00 -16.76 13.94
#